data_2d54eac9dbf9030a88236f2276ddc4ed
#
_entry.id   2d54eac9dbf9030a88236f2276ddc4ed
#
_cell.length_a   1.000
_cell.length_b   1.000
_cell.length_c   1.000
_cell.angle_alpha   90.00
_cell.angle_beta   90.00
_cell.angle_gamma   90.00
#
_symmetry.space_group_name_H-M   'P 1'
#
loop_
_entity.id
_entity.type
_entity.pdbx_description
1 polymer ?
#
loop_
_entity_poly.entity_id
_entity_poly.type
_entity_poly.pdbx_seq_one_letter_code
_entity_poly.pdbx_strand_id
1 'polypeptide(L)'
;MYKYHNNNTLGLFTNDCTIRSISTATNNTWDDTYEHLSNVARLNGTMMDDKNFIIKYLDERYKRIDDIPQTVGEVSGTYPDNILLITMSGHIVCSKYGVIYDSFDCRNRIAEYCWIVK
;
A
#
# COMPACT_ATOMS: atom_id res chain seq x y z
N MET A 1 -0.36 2.19 -15.59
CA MET A 1 -0.28 0.75 -15.97
C MET A 1 -0.65 -0.12 -14.78
N TYR A 2 -1.23 -1.27 -15.03
CA TYR A 2 -1.64 -2.21 -13.98
C TYR A 2 -1.04 -3.59 -14.26
N LYS A 3 -0.58 -4.28 -13.20
CA LYS A 3 -0.10 -5.65 -13.29
C LYS A 3 -0.71 -6.45 -12.14
N TYR A 4 -1.30 -7.61 -12.47
CA TYR A 4 -1.80 -8.55 -11.45
C TYR A 4 -0.64 -9.00 -10.56
N HIS A 5 -0.87 -8.93 -9.25
CA HIS A 5 0.13 -9.34 -8.26
C HIS A 5 -0.57 -9.75 -6.97
N ASN A 6 -0.26 -10.93 -6.49
CA ASN A 6 -0.69 -11.41 -5.17
C ASN A 6 0.47 -12.20 -4.57
N ASN A 7 1.18 -11.59 -3.64
CA ASN A 7 2.33 -12.20 -2.98
C ASN A 7 1.98 -12.91 -1.66
N ASN A 8 0.70 -13.16 -1.40
CA ASN A 8 0.28 -13.97 -0.26
C ASN A 8 0.99 -15.32 -0.32
N THR A 9 1.64 -15.72 0.77
CA THR A 9 2.48 -16.91 0.83
C THR A 9 1.74 -18.19 0.41
N LEU A 10 0.44 -18.27 0.73
CA LEU A 10 -0.39 -19.42 0.38
C LEU A 10 -1.23 -19.18 -0.88
N GLY A 11 -1.05 -18.06 -1.54
CA GLY A 11 -1.80 -17.69 -2.75
C GLY A 11 -3.27 -17.38 -2.49
N LEU A 12 -3.67 -17.12 -1.25
CA LEU A 12 -5.05 -16.88 -0.90
C LEU A 12 -5.49 -15.45 -1.26
N PHE A 13 -6.78 -15.32 -1.57
CA PHE A 13 -7.44 -14.02 -1.72
C PHE A 13 -8.14 -13.72 -0.39
N THR A 14 -7.57 -12.82 0.38
CA THR A 14 -8.10 -12.44 1.69
C THR A 14 -7.90 -10.94 1.91
N ASN A 15 -8.35 -10.44 3.04
CA ASN A 15 -8.27 -9.01 3.38
C ASN A 15 -6.87 -8.62 3.86
N ASP A 16 -5.86 -8.78 3.00
CA ASP A 16 -4.45 -8.58 3.31
C ASP A 16 -3.78 -7.45 2.52
N CYS A 17 -4.57 -6.50 2.00
CA CYS A 17 -4.04 -5.44 1.14
C CYS A 17 -2.92 -4.64 1.80
N THR A 18 -2.98 -4.41 3.11
CA THR A 18 -1.92 -3.71 3.85
C THR A 18 -0.61 -4.48 3.80
N ILE A 19 -0.66 -5.79 4.03
CA ILE A 19 0.53 -6.64 3.99
C ILE A 19 1.07 -6.75 2.57
N ARG A 20 0.19 -7.00 1.59
CA ARG A 20 0.61 -7.13 0.18
C ARG A 20 1.25 -5.86 -0.35
N SER A 21 0.63 -4.70 -0.10
CA SER A 21 1.15 -3.43 -0.60
C SER A 21 2.47 -3.04 0.05
N ILE A 22 2.58 -3.15 1.36
CA ILE A 22 3.79 -2.77 2.09
C ILE A 22 4.94 -3.75 1.77
N SER A 23 4.68 -5.05 1.73
CA SER A 23 5.71 -6.02 1.36
C SER A 23 6.23 -5.80 -0.05
N THR A 24 5.35 -5.48 -0.98
CA THR A 24 5.74 -5.17 -2.36
C THR A 24 6.56 -3.88 -2.43
N ALA A 25 6.13 -2.83 -1.74
CA ALA A 25 6.82 -1.54 -1.75
C ALA A 25 8.21 -1.60 -1.11
N THR A 26 8.37 -2.42 -0.08
CA THR A 26 9.62 -2.54 0.68
C THR A 26 10.50 -3.70 0.22
N ASN A 27 10.05 -4.47 -0.74
CA ASN A 27 10.74 -5.66 -1.26
C ASN A 27 11.01 -6.70 -0.15
N ASN A 28 10.06 -6.88 0.74
CA ASN A 28 10.07 -7.90 1.78
C ASN A 28 9.08 -9.01 1.45
N THR A 29 9.20 -10.14 2.14
CA THR A 29 8.22 -11.22 1.99
C THR A 29 6.91 -10.86 2.67
N TRP A 30 5.83 -11.51 2.24
CA TRP A 30 4.52 -11.38 2.88
C TRP A 30 4.59 -11.80 4.36
N ASP A 31 5.28 -12.92 4.65
CA ASP A 31 5.42 -13.44 6.01
C ASP A 31 6.14 -12.47 6.93
N ASP A 32 7.28 -11.94 6.50
CA ASP A 32 8.06 -11.00 7.31
C ASP A 32 7.28 -9.71 7.55
N THR A 33 6.56 -9.23 6.55
CA THR A 33 5.73 -8.03 6.66
C THR A 33 4.55 -8.27 7.61
N TYR A 34 3.90 -9.43 7.52
CA TYR A 34 2.84 -9.81 8.45
C TYR A 34 3.34 -9.78 9.89
N GLU A 35 4.46 -10.45 10.15
CA GLU A 35 5.05 -10.51 11.49
C GLU A 35 5.38 -9.11 12.01
N HIS A 36 6.02 -8.29 11.21
CA HIS A 36 6.39 -6.93 11.58
C HIS A 36 5.15 -6.06 11.89
N LEU A 37 4.20 -6.01 10.97
CA LEU A 37 3.01 -5.17 11.13
C LEU A 37 2.12 -5.64 12.29
N SER A 38 1.96 -6.95 12.47
CA SER A 38 1.17 -7.48 13.58
C SER A 38 1.80 -7.12 14.92
N ASN A 39 3.13 -7.15 15.03
CA ASN A 39 3.83 -6.75 16.24
C ASN A 39 3.69 -5.26 16.54
N VAL A 40 3.85 -4.40 15.52
CA VAL A 40 3.68 -2.96 15.69
C VAL A 40 2.24 -2.61 16.06
N ALA A 41 1.26 -3.21 15.39
CA ALA A 41 -0.14 -3.00 15.69
C ALA A 41 -0.48 -3.44 17.12
N ARG A 42 0.03 -4.59 17.54
CA ARG A 42 -0.15 -5.09 18.91
C ARG A 42 0.38 -4.11 19.95
N LEU A 43 1.56 -3.55 19.73
CA LEU A 43 2.15 -2.57 20.63
C LEU A 43 1.38 -1.25 20.67
N ASN A 44 0.62 -0.95 19.61
CA ASN A 44 -0.26 0.22 19.53
C ASN A 44 -1.71 -0.10 19.94
N GLY A 45 -1.98 -1.32 20.38
CA GLY A 45 -3.32 -1.72 20.85
C GLY A 45 -4.38 -1.77 19.75
N THR A 46 -4.00 -2.07 18.52
CA THR A 46 -4.89 -2.04 17.36
C THR A 46 -4.63 -3.20 16.40
N MET A 47 -5.42 -3.27 15.34
CA MET A 47 -5.26 -4.24 14.27
C MET A 47 -4.44 -3.63 13.13
N MET A 48 -3.70 -4.46 12.40
CA MET A 48 -2.83 -4.00 11.32
C MET A 48 -3.58 -3.50 10.08
N ASP A 49 -4.87 -3.78 9.95
CA ASP A 49 -5.72 -3.28 8.87
C ASP A 49 -6.55 -2.05 9.28
N ASP A 50 -6.38 -1.55 10.49
CA ASP A 50 -7.05 -0.33 10.94
C ASP A 50 -6.49 0.88 10.18
N LYS A 51 -7.36 1.69 9.59
CA LYS A 51 -6.96 2.78 8.73
C LYS A 51 -6.14 3.85 9.47
N ASN A 52 -6.54 4.20 10.69
CA ASN A 52 -5.82 5.19 11.47
C ASN A 52 -4.42 4.69 11.85
N PHE A 53 -4.29 3.41 12.17
CA PHE A 53 -3.01 2.79 12.42
C PHE A 53 -2.11 2.84 11.18
N ILE A 54 -2.65 2.48 10.01
CA ILE A 54 -1.91 2.48 8.74
C ILE A 54 -1.38 3.87 8.42
N ILE A 55 -2.22 4.90 8.53
CA ILE A 55 -1.82 6.29 8.26
C ILE A 55 -0.71 6.73 9.20
N LYS A 56 -0.86 6.46 10.50
CA LYS A 56 0.16 6.80 11.49
C LYS A 56 1.47 6.06 11.22
N TYR A 57 1.39 4.76 10.93
CA TYR A 57 2.54 3.93 10.62
C TYR A 57 3.33 4.47 9.42
N LEU A 58 2.62 4.84 8.36
CA LEU A 58 3.25 5.35 7.15
C LEU A 58 3.78 6.77 7.32
N ASP A 59 3.05 7.64 8.03
CA ASP A 59 3.52 9.01 8.32
C ASP A 59 4.81 9.03 9.14
N GLU A 60 5.00 8.06 10.03
CA GLU A 60 6.21 7.95 10.84
C GLU A 60 7.43 7.48 10.04
N ARG A 61 7.23 6.85 8.90
CA ARG A 61 8.30 6.21 8.11
C ARG A 61 8.56 6.84 6.76
N TYR A 62 7.54 7.42 6.15
CA TYR A 62 7.61 7.91 4.77
C TYR A 62 7.00 9.29 4.65
N LYS A 63 7.38 10.00 3.58
CA LYS A 63 6.83 11.33 3.30
C LYS A 63 5.49 11.20 2.60
N ARG A 64 4.44 11.77 3.21
CA ARG A 64 3.14 11.89 2.57
C ARG A 64 3.14 13.04 1.58
N ILE A 65 2.59 12.81 0.39
CA ILE A 65 2.47 13.81 -0.66
C ILE A 65 1.13 14.52 -0.51
N ASP A 66 1.15 15.86 -0.53
CA ASP A 66 -0.07 16.67 -0.57
C ASP A 66 -0.47 16.97 -2.02
N ASP A 67 -1.72 17.37 -2.24
CA ASP A 67 -2.24 17.78 -3.56
C ASP A 67 -2.05 16.73 -4.65
N ILE A 68 -2.47 15.49 -4.36
CA ILE A 68 -2.37 14.39 -5.31
C ILE A 68 -3.52 14.44 -6.33
N PRO A 69 -3.31 13.86 -7.53
CA PRO A 69 -4.37 13.68 -8.51
C PRO A 69 -5.55 12.86 -7.96
N GLN A 70 -6.68 12.90 -8.66
CA GLN A 70 -7.92 12.35 -8.19
C GLN A 70 -7.94 10.81 -8.12
N THR A 71 -7.43 10.15 -9.16
CA THR A 71 -7.49 8.69 -9.23
C THR A 71 -6.15 8.04 -8.92
N VAL A 72 -6.21 6.78 -8.47
CA VAL A 72 -5.00 5.98 -8.18
C VAL A 72 -4.10 5.87 -9.42
N GLY A 73 -4.69 5.65 -10.58
CA GLY A 73 -3.93 5.57 -11.83
C GLY A 73 -3.24 6.88 -12.18
N GLU A 74 -3.91 8.01 -11.96
CA GLU A 74 -3.31 9.33 -12.19
C GLU A 74 -2.15 9.61 -11.23
N VAL A 75 -2.29 9.23 -9.97
CA VAL A 75 -1.21 9.36 -8.98
C VAL A 75 0.00 8.54 -9.41
N SER A 76 -0.20 7.29 -9.79
CA SER A 76 0.87 6.41 -10.27
C SER A 76 1.59 6.99 -11.48
N GLY A 77 0.85 7.50 -12.45
CA GLY A 77 1.41 8.10 -13.66
C GLY A 77 2.15 9.41 -13.43
N THR A 78 1.79 10.15 -12.37
CA THR A 78 2.45 11.41 -12.02
C THR A 78 3.83 11.21 -11.41
N TYR A 79 4.05 10.05 -10.75
CA TYR A 79 5.31 9.75 -10.09
C TYR A 79 5.93 8.47 -10.64
N PRO A 80 6.33 8.47 -11.94
CA PRO A 80 6.82 7.25 -12.61
C PRO A 80 8.20 6.79 -12.14
N ASP A 81 8.91 7.63 -11.39
CA ASP A 81 10.26 7.31 -10.91
C ASP A 81 10.29 6.89 -9.45
N ASN A 82 9.12 6.73 -8.84
CA ASN A 82 9.02 6.46 -7.41
C ASN A 82 8.28 5.17 -7.11
N ILE A 83 8.52 4.66 -5.90
CA ILE A 83 7.71 3.61 -5.28
C ILE A 83 6.77 4.30 -4.31
N LEU A 84 5.47 4.06 -4.48
CA LEU A 84 4.41 4.74 -3.74
C LEU A 84 3.52 3.73 -3.01
N LEU A 85 2.96 4.18 -1.89
CA LEU A 85 1.81 3.54 -1.26
C LEU A 85 0.64 4.51 -1.34
N ILE A 86 -0.49 4.04 -1.84
CA ILE A 86 -1.67 4.87 -2.11
C ILE A 86 -2.87 4.24 -1.40
N THR A 87 -3.54 5.04 -0.56
CA THR A 87 -4.78 4.60 0.09
C THR A 87 -6.00 5.11 -0.67
N MET A 88 -7.07 4.33 -0.57
CA MET A 88 -8.40 4.65 -1.08
C MET A 88 -9.42 4.07 -0.12
N SER A 89 -10.70 4.29 -0.34
CA SER A 89 -11.74 3.75 0.53
C SER A 89 -11.62 2.23 0.64
N GLY A 90 -11.34 1.74 1.85
CA GLY A 90 -11.25 0.32 2.16
C GLY A 90 -10.09 -0.44 1.52
N HIS A 91 -9.06 0.25 1.00
CA HIS A 91 -7.98 -0.42 0.29
C HIS A 91 -6.69 0.39 0.31
N ILE A 92 -5.56 -0.30 0.15
CA ILE A 92 -4.23 0.30 -0.04
C ILE A 92 -3.48 -0.50 -1.09
N VAL A 93 -2.70 0.19 -1.92
CA VAL A 93 -1.99 -0.43 -3.04
C VAL A 93 -0.58 0.13 -3.18
N CYS A 94 0.31 -0.67 -3.76
CA CYS A 94 1.66 -0.25 -4.13
C CYS A 94 1.73 0.11 -5.61
N SER A 95 2.35 1.25 -5.89
CA SER A 95 2.75 1.64 -7.24
C SER A 95 4.27 1.64 -7.30
N LYS A 96 4.84 0.90 -8.24
CA LYS A 96 6.30 0.88 -8.46
C LYS A 96 6.59 1.37 -9.87
N TYR A 97 7.25 2.53 -9.96
CA TYR A 97 7.70 3.10 -11.24
C TYR A 97 6.57 3.17 -12.27
N GLY A 98 5.43 3.71 -11.85
CA GLY A 98 4.28 3.90 -12.73
C GLY A 98 3.42 2.67 -12.95
N VAL A 99 3.67 1.56 -12.26
CA VAL A 99 2.90 0.32 -12.37
C VAL A 99 2.19 0.01 -11.05
N ILE A 100 0.88 -0.16 -11.11
CA ILE A 100 0.07 -0.60 -9.97
C ILE A 100 0.14 -2.12 -9.86
N TYR A 101 0.57 -2.63 -8.71
CA TYR A 101 0.65 -4.07 -8.41
C TYR A 101 -0.43 -4.45 -7.42
N ASP A 102 -1.44 -5.19 -7.89
CA ASP A 102 -2.56 -5.59 -7.04
C ASP A 102 -3.24 -6.86 -7.58
N SER A 103 -4.11 -7.45 -6.77
CA SER A 103 -4.90 -8.61 -7.16
C SER A 103 -6.12 -8.23 -8.01
N PHE A 104 -6.44 -6.94 -8.13
CA PHE A 104 -7.44 -6.41 -9.05
C PHE A 104 -7.06 -5.01 -9.49
N ASP A 105 -7.67 -4.55 -10.59
CA ASP A 105 -7.36 -3.22 -11.14
C ASP A 105 -8.14 -2.13 -10.41
N CYS A 106 -7.42 -1.36 -9.58
CA CYS A 106 -8.00 -0.26 -8.79
C CYS A 106 -7.68 1.13 -9.35
N ARG A 107 -7.16 1.22 -10.58
CA ARG A 107 -6.69 2.51 -11.15
C ARG A 107 -7.76 3.58 -11.23
N ASN A 108 -9.02 3.22 -11.39
CA ASN A 108 -10.13 4.18 -11.51
C ASN A 108 -10.71 4.63 -10.17
N ARG A 109 -10.19 4.10 -9.06
CA ARG A 109 -10.67 4.47 -7.73
C ARG A 109 -10.09 5.80 -7.29
N ILE A 110 -10.82 6.49 -6.40
CA ILE A 110 -10.39 7.79 -5.86
C ILE A 110 -9.26 7.57 -4.86
N ALA A 111 -8.13 8.25 -5.07
CA ALA A 111 -7.00 8.23 -4.16
C ALA A 111 -7.27 9.16 -2.97
N GLU A 112 -6.96 8.70 -1.76
CA GLU A 112 -7.10 9.50 -0.54
C GLU A 112 -5.76 10.09 -0.11
N TYR A 113 -4.77 9.23 0.10
CA TYR A 113 -3.42 9.61 0.53
C TYR A 113 -2.38 8.85 -0.26
N CYS A 114 -1.19 9.46 -0.36
CA CYS A 114 -0.05 8.84 -1.04
C CYS A 114 1.23 9.11 -0.27
N TRP A 115 2.07 8.08 -0.11
CA TRP A 115 3.40 8.20 0.48
C TRP A 115 4.46 7.77 -0.51
N ILE A 116 5.60 8.47 -0.49
CA ILE A 116 6.79 8.08 -1.24
C ILE A 116 7.60 7.13 -0.34
N VAL A 117 7.76 5.88 -0.79
CA VAL A 117 8.60 4.89 -0.09
C VAL A 117 10.05 5.00 -0.59
N LYS A 118 10.19 5.26 -1.88
CA LYS A 118 11.53 5.36 -2.46
C LYS A 118 11.60 6.22 -3.72
#